data_201d508a4632192c6c5e2f20da34faf3
#
_entry.id   201d508a4632192c6c5e2f20da34faf3
#
_cell.length_a   1.000
_cell.length_b   1.000
_cell.length_c   1.000
_cell.angle_alpha   90.00
_cell.angle_beta   90.00
_cell.angle_gamma   90.00
#
_symmetry.space_group_name_H-M   'P 1'
#
loop_
_entity.id
_entity.type
_entity.pdbx_description
1 polymer ?
#
loop_
_entity_poly.entity_id
_entity_poly.type
_entity_poly.pdbx_seq_one_letter_code
_entity_poly.pdbx_strand_id
1 'polypeptide(L)'
;MLVKNLRHRLATPPDPFLVTQRSVERVQALVESAGSNATIFNVGAGYTSLGERVVNIDIFDSGTTDIIASGMALPFPDNCADLVILQGVLEHVEDASSTLAESFRVMKPGGLFYTEMPFLQPYHESPIDLRRSTKNGLATLCEPLIEIESGIHIGPAATFAWFMREFWARLLSGGRPSVYAKASTLIGWLVFPMRYADHFLEKLPHLHTIASSCYYLGRKEQS
;
A
#
# COMPACT_ATOMS: atom_id res chain seq x y z
N MET A 1 29.69 9.79 15.22
CA MET A 1 28.30 9.33 15.04
C MET A 1 27.63 9.93 13.79
N LEU A 2 27.70 11.24 13.54
CA LEU A 2 27.10 11.91 12.35
C LEU A 2 27.60 11.36 10.99
N VAL A 3 28.89 11.10 10.84
CA VAL A 3 29.49 10.62 9.56
C VAL A 3 29.07 9.19 9.21
N LYS A 4 28.85 8.31 10.20
CA LYS A 4 28.29 6.96 9.96
C LYS A 4 26.83 7.02 9.50
N ASN A 5 26.03 7.88 10.11
CA ASN A 5 24.62 8.08 9.71
C ASN A 5 24.50 8.69 8.31
N LEU A 6 25.41 9.60 7.93
CA LEU A 6 25.41 10.19 6.59
C LEU A 6 25.81 9.16 5.52
N ARG A 7 26.81 8.31 5.80
CA ARG A 7 27.20 7.22 4.89
C ARG A 7 26.10 6.18 4.72
N HIS A 8 25.37 5.86 5.79
CA HIS A 8 24.22 4.94 5.70
C HIS A 8 23.08 5.55 4.89
N ARG A 9 22.77 6.85 5.05
CA ARG A 9 21.77 7.57 4.29
C ARG A 9 22.11 7.72 2.80
N LEU A 10 23.40 7.77 2.45
CA LEU A 10 23.86 7.84 1.07
C LEU A 10 24.01 6.45 0.43
N ALA A 11 24.13 5.39 1.24
CA ALA A 11 24.27 4.02 0.75
C ALA A 11 22.95 3.41 0.25
N THR A 12 21.81 3.92 0.72
CA THR A 12 20.48 3.51 0.26
C THR A 12 19.77 4.71 -0.35
N PRO A 13 19.41 4.67 -1.65
CA PRO A 13 18.57 5.72 -2.22
C PRO A 13 17.23 5.72 -1.49
N PRO A 14 16.58 6.90 -1.38
CA PRO A 14 15.23 6.95 -0.89
C PRO A 14 14.35 6.01 -1.70
N ASP A 15 13.37 5.42 -1.02
CA ASP A 15 12.41 4.55 -1.66
C ASP A 15 11.83 5.23 -2.92
N PRO A 16 11.72 4.53 -4.06
CA PRO A 16 11.08 5.08 -5.23
C PRO A 16 9.60 5.40 -5.00
N PHE A 17 9.00 4.81 -3.96
CA PHE A 17 7.66 5.15 -3.54
C PHE A 17 7.61 6.57 -2.99
N LEU A 18 7.05 7.47 -3.75
CA LEU A 18 6.42 8.63 -3.16
C LEU A 18 4.94 8.26 -3.01
N VAL A 19 4.57 7.75 -1.84
CA VAL A 19 3.17 7.81 -1.42
C VAL A 19 2.79 9.27 -1.54
N THR A 20 1.79 9.58 -2.32
CA THR A 20 1.39 10.97 -2.47
C THR A 20 0.96 11.49 -1.10
N GLN A 21 1.26 12.73 -0.79
CA GLN A 21 0.83 13.35 0.46
C GLN A 21 -0.69 13.20 0.64
N ARG A 22 -1.45 13.27 -0.47
CA ARG A 22 -2.89 13.02 -0.50
C ARG A 22 -3.28 11.63 -0.01
N SER A 23 -2.50 10.59 -0.30
CA SER A 23 -2.82 9.23 0.15
C SER A 23 -2.61 9.09 1.65
N VAL A 24 -1.51 9.64 2.18
CA VAL A 24 -1.26 9.69 3.63
C VAL A 24 -2.36 10.49 4.34
N GLU A 25 -2.66 11.69 3.84
CA GLU A 25 -3.71 12.55 4.36
C GLU A 25 -5.09 11.89 4.29
N ARG A 26 -5.38 11.11 3.22
CA ARG A 26 -6.63 10.37 3.08
C ARG A 26 -6.81 9.33 4.17
N VAL A 27 -5.82 8.48 4.42
CA VAL A 27 -5.88 7.46 5.46
C VAL A 27 -6.01 8.10 6.83
N GLN A 28 -5.25 9.16 7.11
CA GLN A 28 -5.36 9.92 8.36
C GLN A 28 -6.75 10.54 8.53
N ALA A 29 -7.28 11.16 7.49
CA ALA A 29 -8.63 11.74 7.50
C ALA A 29 -9.72 10.69 7.71
N LEU A 30 -9.57 9.48 7.15
CA LEU A 30 -10.48 8.36 7.41
C LEU A 30 -10.45 7.95 8.88
N VAL A 31 -9.26 7.78 9.46
CA VAL A 31 -9.09 7.44 10.87
C VAL A 31 -9.67 8.53 11.78
N GLU A 32 -9.45 9.80 11.47
CA GLU A 32 -9.97 10.93 12.24
C GLU A 32 -11.50 11.05 12.13
N SER A 33 -12.04 10.91 10.92
CA SER A 33 -13.48 11.04 10.65
C SER A 33 -14.34 9.89 11.22
N ALA A 34 -13.73 8.74 11.48
CA ALA A 34 -14.42 7.59 12.08
C ALA A 34 -14.93 7.87 13.51
N GLY A 35 -14.43 8.96 14.15
CA GLY A 35 -14.85 9.34 15.52
C GLY A 35 -14.05 8.68 16.61
N SER A 36 -14.14 9.24 17.84
CA SER A 36 -13.29 8.82 18.97
C SER A 36 -13.59 7.41 19.50
N ASN A 37 -14.78 6.90 19.28
CA ASN A 37 -15.24 5.58 19.77
C ASN A 37 -15.31 4.53 18.67
N ALA A 38 -14.81 4.83 17.46
CA ALA A 38 -14.83 3.91 16.36
C ALA A 38 -13.86 2.75 16.54
N THR A 39 -14.27 1.56 16.14
CA THR A 39 -13.41 0.38 16.02
C THR A 39 -12.77 0.38 14.66
N ILE A 40 -11.44 0.52 14.60
CA ILE A 40 -10.68 0.64 13.36
C ILE A 40 -9.66 -0.49 13.30
N PHE A 41 -9.67 -1.26 12.22
CA PHE A 41 -8.73 -2.34 11.96
C PHE A 41 -7.77 -1.97 10.82
N ASN A 42 -6.47 -2.12 11.06
CA ASN A 42 -5.41 -2.07 10.05
C ASN A 42 -4.91 -3.51 9.84
N VAL A 43 -5.41 -4.16 8.80
CA VAL A 43 -5.14 -5.59 8.51
C VAL A 43 -3.96 -5.70 7.56
N GLY A 44 -2.97 -6.51 7.91
CA GLY A 44 -1.68 -6.58 7.25
C GLY A 44 -0.85 -5.33 7.54
N ALA A 45 -0.81 -4.92 8.82
CA ALA A 45 -0.20 -3.67 9.24
C ALA A 45 1.32 -3.61 9.00
N GLY A 46 1.99 -4.76 8.91
CA GLY A 46 3.45 -4.81 8.79
C GLY A 46 4.11 -4.02 9.92
N TYR A 47 4.96 -3.06 9.53
CA TYR A 47 5.63 -2.15 10.46
C TYR A 47 4.94 -0.78 10.57
N THR A 48 3.74 -0.64 10.03
CA THR A 48 3.01 0.64 9.98
C THR A 48 1.98 0.73 11.11
N SER A 49 2.05 1.79 11.91
CA SER A 49 1.00 2.15 12.86
C SER A 49 0.27 3.39 12.36
N LEU A 50 -1.05 3.32 12.35
CA LEU A 50 -1.94 4.44 11.96
C LEU A 50 -2.43 5.25 13.18
N GLY A 51 -1.86 5.01 14.36
CA GLY A 51 -2.16 5.70 15.61
C GLY A 51 -2.73 4.80 16.69
N GLU A 52 -2.76 5.29 17.94
CA GLU A 52 -3.10 4.50 19.14
C GLU A 52 -4.53 3.94 19.16
N ARG A 53 -5.44 4.49 18.34
CA ARG A 53 -6.84 4.05 18.25
C ARG A 53 -7.09 2.97 17.21
N VAL A 54 -6.08 2.62 16.44
CA VAL A 54 -6.16 1.65 15.35
C VAL A 54 -5.57 0.33 15.81
N VAL A 55 -6.34 -0.74 15.72
CA VAL A 55 -5.88 -2.09 16.04
C VAL A 55 -5.09 -2.62 14.83
N ASN A 56 -3.79 -2.81 15.01
CA ASN A 56 -2.89 -3.34 13.99
C ASN A 56 -2.88 -4.87 14.05
N ILE A 57 -3.25 -5.49 12.95
CA ILE A 57 -3.38 -6.95 12.81
C ILE A 57 -2.41 -7.42 11.74
N ASP A 58 -1.58 -8.41 12.05
CA ASP A 58 -0.66 -9.01 11.10
C ASP A 58 -0.42 -10.50 11.42
N ILE A 59 0.11 -11.26 10.46
CA ILE A 59 0.46 -12.68 10.67
C ILE A 59 1.75 -12.85 11.50
N PHE A 60 2.53 -11.79 11.70
CA PHE A 60 3.75 -11.81 12.50
C PHE A 60 3.81 -10.60 13.45
N ASP A 61 4.59 -10.75 14.51
CA ASP A 61 4.87 -9.64 15.43
C ASP A 61 5.95 -8.73 14.84
N SER A 62 5.54 -7.54 14.44
CA SER A 62 6.43 -6.50 13.91
C SER A 62 6.92 -5.52 15.00
N GLY A 63 6.44 -5.66 16.24
CA GLY A 63 6.62 -4.68 17.31
C GLY A 63 5.60 -3.53 17.28
N THR A 64 4.80 -3.43 16.21
CA THR A 64 3.62 -2.54 16.11
C THR A 64 2.32 -3.33 16.02
N THR A 65 2.39 -4.65 15.95
CA THR A 65 1.25 -5.56 15.85
C THR A 65 0.55 -5.70 17.20
N ASP A 66 -0.72 -5.38 17.25
CA ASP A 66 -1.55 -5.55 18.45
C ASP A 66 -2.14 -6.96 18.55
N ILE A 67 -2.49 -7.54 17.38
CA ILE A 67 -3.10 -8.88 17.30
C ILE A 67 -2.44 -9.67 16.16
N ILE A 68 -1.89 -10.83 16.51
CA ILE A 68 -1.31 -11.76 15.52
C ILE A 68 -2.45 -12.62 14.96
N ALA A 69 -2.84 -12.36 13.71
CA ALA A 69 -3.89 -13.10 13.03
C ALA A 69 -3.75 -13.02 11.49
N SER A 70 -4.33 -14.00 10.80
CA SER A 70 -4.45 -13.96 9.34
C SER A 70 -5.60 -13.06 8.91
N GLY A 71 -5.38 -12.23 7.88
CA GLY A 71 -6.45 -11.47 7.24
C GLY A 71 -7.55 -12.36 6.61
N MET A 72 -7.26 -13.64 6.35
CA MET A 72 -8.22 -14.63 5.85
C MET A 72 -9.09 -15.26 6.96
N ALA A 73 -8.79 -14.99 8.25
CA ALA A 73 -9.53 -15.51 9.40
C ALA A 73 -9.35 -14.56 10.58
N LEU A 74 -10.10 -13.47 10.57
CA LEU A 74 -10.02 -12.43 11.59
C LEU A 74 -10.71 -12.89 12.88
N PRO A 75 -10.05 -12.79 14.06
CA PRO A 75 -10.58 -13.29 15.34
C PRO A 75 -11.60 -12.32 15.96
N PHE A 76 -12.49 -11.77 15.17
CA PHE A 76 -13.49 -10.80 15.60
C PHE A 76 -14.89 -11.22 15.19
N PRO A 77 -15.93 -10.81 15.93
CA PRO A 77 -17.32 -11.06 15.55
C PRO A 77 -17.70 -10.28 14.28
N ASP A 78 -18.81 -10.72 13.68
CA ASP A 78 -19.43 -10.00 12.58
C ASP A 78 -19.86 -8.59 13.01
N ASN A 79 -19.81 -7.63 12.08
CA ASN A 79 -20.35 -6.28 12.26
C ASN A 79 -19.81 -5.53 13.50
N CYS A 80 -18.50 -5.60 13.74
CA CYS A 80 -17.86 -4.94 14.88
C CYS A 80 -16.97 -3.75 14.51
N ALA A 81 -16.50 -3.64 13.25
CA ALA A 81 -15.59 -2.59 12.81
C ALA A 81 -16.32 -1.45 12.08
N ASP A 82 -15.98 -0.22 12.41
CA ASP A 82 -16.46 0.98 11.73
C ASP A 82 -15.61 1.31 10.50
N LEU A 83 -14.32 0.94 10.52
CA LEU A 83 -13.38 1.13 9.41
C LEU A 83 -12.40 -0.04 9.35
N VAL A 84 -12.20 -0.59 8.17
CA VAL A 84 -11.16 -1.59 7.87
C VAL A 84 -10.24 -1.07 6.79
N ILE A 85 -8.92 -1.14 7.05
CA ILE A 85 -7.86 -0.62 6.17
C ILE A 85 -6.92 -1.76 5.80
N LEU A 86 -6.64 -1.91 4.49
CA LEU A 86 -5.65 -2.82 3.91
C LEU A 86 -4.71 -2.04 2.99
N GLN A 87 -3.46 -1.83 3.39
CA GLN A 87 -2.48 -1.09 2.60
C GLN A 87 -1.38 -2.02 2.07
N GLY A 88 -1.42 -2.34 0.76
CA GLY A 88 -0.42 -3.21 0.16
C GLY A 88 -0.46 -4.64 0.73
N VAL A 89 -1.63 -5.22 0.84
CA VAL A 89 -1.86 -6.55 1.46
C VAL A 89 -2.34 -7.57 0.45
N LEU A 90 -3.30 -7.19 -0.40
CA LEU A 90 -3.99 -8.13 -1.28
C LEU A 90 -3.09 -8.80 -2.31
N GLU A 91 -1.98 -8.17 -2.67
CA GLU A 91 -0.95 -8.74 -3.54
C GLU A 91 -0.10 -9.83 -2.87
N HIS A 92 -0.06 -9.83 -1.54
CA HIS A 92 0.80 -10.71 -0.74
C HIS A 92 0.06 -11.89 -0.10
N VAL A 93 -1.27 -11.92 -0.15
CA VAL A 93 -2.07 -13.01 0.41
C VAL A 93 -2.38 -14.06 -0.65
N GLU A 94 -2.41 -15.34 -0.28
CA GLU A 94 -2.72 -16.44 -1.21
C GLU A 94 -4.17 -16.31 -1.74
N ASP A 95 -5.12 -16.01 -0.87
CA ASP A 95 -6.53 -15.84 -1.20
C ASP A 95 -7.03 -14.43 -0.82
N ALA A 96 -6.97 -13.53 -1.80
CA ALA A 96 -7.48 -12.16 -1.64
C ALA A 96 -9.00 -12.13 -1.43
N SER A 97 -9.73 -13.08 -2.02
CA SER A 97 -11.18 -13.14 -1.88
C SER A 97 -11.59 -13.48 -0.44
N SER A 98 -10.92 -14.45 0.19
CA SER A 98 -11.14 -14.76 1.60
C SER A 98 -10.76 -13.60 2.51
N THR A 99 -9.65 -12.89 2.23
CA THR A 99 -9.25 -11.71 2.99
C THR A 99 -10.27 -10.59 2.89
N LEU A 100 -10.83 -10.35 1.70
CA LEU A 100 -11.88 -9.36 1.50
C LEU A 100 -13.20 -9.79 2.18
N ALA A 101 -13.58 -11.06 2.06
CA ALA A 101 -14.78 -11.60 2.70
C ALA A 101 -14.74 -11.41 4.23
N GLU A 102 -13.61 -11.74 4.86
CA GLU A 102 -13.41 -11.52 6.29
C GLU A 102 -13.43 -10.03 6.67
N SER A 103 -12.77 -9.18 5.87
CA SER A 103 -12.83 -7.74 6.06
C SER A 103 -14.27 -7.21 6.01
N PHE A 104 -15.05 -7.67 5.03
CA PHE A 104 -16.45 -7.26 4.89
C PHE A 104 -17.36 -7.88 5.97
N ARG A 105 -17.06 -9.10 6.44
CA ARG A 105 -17.79 -9.74 7.54
C ARG A 105 -17.68 -8.93 8.83
N VAL A 106 -16.48 -8.52 9.21
CA VAL A 106 -16.25 -7.78 10.46
C VAL A 106 -16.73 -6.34 10.39
N MET A 107 -16.93 -5.76 9.20
CA MET A 107 -17.46 -4.41 9.06
C MET A 107 -18.92 -4.31 9.46
N LYS A 108 -19.27 -3.28 10.21
CA LYS A 108 -20.66 -2.90 10.49
C LYS A 108 -21.40 -2.49 9.21
N PRO A 109 -22.74 -2.66 9.15
CA PRO A 109 -23.54 -1.94 8.15
C PRO A 109 -23.23 -0.45 8.18
N GLY A 110 -22.98 0.15 7.00
CA GLY A 110 -22.52 1.55 6.90
C GLY A 110 -21.04 1.77 7.17
N GLY A 111 -20.28 0.77 7.64
CA GLY A 111 -18.84 0.84 7.86
C GLY A 111 -18.04 1.08 6.58
N LEU A 112 -16.84 1.61 6.73
CA LEU A 112 -15.95 1.97 5.63
C LEU A 112 -14.84 0.92 5.43
N PHE A 113 -14.47 0.74 4.16
CA PHE A 113 -13.36 -0.09 3.72
C PHE A 113 -12.40 0.71 2.87
N TYR A 114 -11.12 0.66 3.17
CA TYR A 114 -10.08 1.27 2.36
C TYR A 114 -9.01 0.23 2.00
N THR A 115 -8.62 0.18 0.74
CA THR A 115 -7.53 -0.69 0.30
C THR A 115 -6.69 -0.05 -0.80
N GLU A 116 -5.43 -0.46 -0.87
CA GLU A 116 -4.47 -0.08 -1.88
C GLU A 116 -3.89 -1.35 -2.52
N MET A 117 -3.65 -1.28 -3.82
CA MET A 117 -3.10 -2.41 -4.56
C MET A 117 -2.18 -1.96 -5.70
N PRO A 118 -1.01 -2.61 -5.90
CA PRO A 118 -0.11 -2.28 -6.99
C PRO A 118 -0.71 -2.63 -8.35
N PHE A 119 -0.38 -1.79 -9.35
CA PHE A 119 -0.69 -2.02 -10.76
C PHE A 119 0.59 -2.13 -11.57
N LEU A 120 1.30 -1.03 -11.84
CA LEU A 120 2.56 -1.05 -12.58
C LEU A 120 3.74 -0.90 -11.61
N GLN A 121 4.07 -1.98 -10.94
CA GLN A 121 5.23 -2.06 -10.05
C GLN A 121 6.11 -3.26 -10.42
N PRO A 122 7.45 -3.11 -10.33
CA PRO A 122 8.34 -4.25 -10.35
C PRO A 122 7.97 -5.27 -9.27
N TYR A 123 8.34 -6.54 -9.49
CA TYR A 123 8.16 -7.59 -8.52
C TYR A 123 8.82 -7.24 -7.18
N HIS A 124 8.08 -7.38 -6.07
CA HIS A 124 8.54 -7.10 -4.73
C HIS A 124 7.95 -8.08 -3.71
N GLU A 125 8.79 -8.88 -3.11
CA GLU A 125 8.37 -9.88 -2.12
C GLU A 125 8.17 -9.28 -0.74
N SER A 126 7.04 -9.66 -0.06
CA SER A 126 6.82 -9.34 1.34
C SER A 126 5.71 -10.24 1.96
N PRO A 127 5.90 -11.50 2.24
CA PRO A 127 6.98 -12.43 1.83
C PRO A 127 6.84 -12.96 0.39
N ILE A 128 5.70 -12.79 -0.26
CA ILE A 128 5.36 -13.30 -1.59
C ILE A 128 4.67 -12.18 -2.38
N ASP A 129 4.80 -12.17 -3.69
CA ASP A 129 4.17 -11.18 -4.57
C ASP A 129 3.40 -11.90 -5.68
N LEU A 130 2.07 -11.94 -5.58
CA LEU A 130 1.22 -12.84 -6.35
C LEU A 130 0.43 -12.13 -7.44
N ARG A 131 0.09 -10.86 -7.27
CA ARG A 131 -0.88 -10.21 -8.18
C ARG A 131 -0.74 -8.70 -8.30
N ARG A 132 -1.34 -8.21 -9.36
CA ARG A 132 -1.50 -6.79 -9.66
C ARG A 132 -2.95 -6.54 -10.05
N SER A 133 -3.44 -5.32 -9.82
CA SER A 133 -4.78 -4.95 -10.25
C SER A 133 -4.82 -3.57 -10.88
N THR A 134 -5.59 -3.44 -11.94
CA THR A 134 -6.00 -2.13 -12.45
C THR A 134 -6.99 -1.47 -11.48
N LYS A 135 -7.22 -0.17 -11.62
CA LYS A 135 -8.25 0.54 -10.84
C LYS A 135 -9.62 -0.17 -10.92
N ASN A 136 -10.05 -0.54 -12.11
CA ASN A 136 -11.33 -1.22 -12.31
C ASN A 136 -11.32 -2.65 -11.75
N GLY A 137 -10.21 -3.37 -11.90
CA GLY A 137 -10.06 -4.70 -11.31
C GLY A 137 -10.14 -4.67 -9.78
N LEU A 138 -9.57 -3.66 -9.14
CA LEU A 138 -9.68 -3.47 -7.69
C LEU A 138 -11.13 -3.15 -7.27
N ALA A 139 -11.82 -2.29 -8.03
CA ALA A 139 -13.24 -2.00 -7.79
C ALA A 139 -14.09 -3.27 -7.91
N THR A 140 -13.86 -4.11 -8.94
CA THR A 140 -14.55 -5.40 -9.10
C THR A 140 -14.30 -6.36 -7.94
N LEU A 141 -13.09 -6.40 -7.38
CA LEU A 141 -12.81 -7.20 -6.17
C LEU A 141 -13.61 -6.72 -4.95
N CYS A 142 -13.97 -5.46 -4.92
CA CYS A 142 -14.71 -4.82 -3.83
C CYS A 142 -16.22 -4.67 -4.12
N GLU A 143 -16.76 -5.30 -5.16
CA GLU A 143 -18.17 -5.19 -5.61
C GLU A 143 -19.25 -5.31 -4.53
N PRO A 144 -19.11 -6.11 -3.44
CA PRO A 144 -20.11 -6.10 -2.37
C PRO A 144 -20.26 -4.75 -1.65
N LEU A 145 -19.38 -3.78 -1.92
CA LEU A 145 -19.42 -2.45 -1.31
C LEU A 145 -19.90 -1.40 -2.30
N ILE A 146 -20.56 -0.36 -1.78
CA ILE A 146 -20.87 0.86 -2.54
C ILE A 146 -19.57 1.67 -2.65
N GLU A 147 -19.07 1.86 -3.87
CA GLU A 147 -17.88 2.70 -4.12
C GLU A 147 -18.18 4.16 -3.73
N ILE A 148 -17.31 4.73 -2.90
CA ILE A 148 -17.31 6.15 -2.56
C ILE A 148 -16.29 6.89 -3.42
N GLU A 149 -15.09 6.33 -3.50
CA GLU A 149 -13.97 6.93 -4.23
C GLU A 149 -12.96 5.85 -4.65
N SER A 150 -12.40 5.99 -5.84
CA SER A 150 -11.24 5.20 -6.27
C SER A 150 -10.32 6.03 -7.14
N GLY A 151 -9.02 5.73 -7.10
CA GLY A 151 -8.05 6.53 -7.84
C GLY A 151 -6.62 6.04 -7.74
N ILE A 152 -5.69 6.96 -8.01
CA ILE A 152 -4.26 6.71 -7.95
C ILE A 152 -3.77 6.87 -6.50
N HIS A 153 -3.05 5.86 -6.01
CA HIS A 153 -2.34 5.91 -4.74
C HIS A 153 -0.88 6.38 -4.93
N ILE A 154 -0.15 5.74 -5.85
CA ILE A 154 1.21 6.13 -6.23
C ILE A 154 1.23 6.41 -7.73
N GLY A 155 1.81 7.55 -8.11
CA GLY A 155 1.73 8.07 -9.47
C GLY A 155 2.66 7.41 -10.48
N PRO A 156 2.54 7.80 -11.76
CA PRO A 156 3.28 7.21 -12.87
C PRO A 156 4.77 7.59 -12.88
N ALA A 157 5.16 8.74 -12.36
CA ALA A 157 6.58 9.11 -12.33
C ALA A 157 7.36 8.25 -11.34
N ALA A 158 6.76 7.88 -10.20
CA ALA A 158 7.31 6.90 -9.28
C ALA A 158 7.43 5.52 -9.94
N THR A 159 6.41 5.09 -10.71
CA THR A 159 6.46 3.88 -11.54
C THR A 159 7.67 3.88 -12.44
N PHE A 160 7.82 4.93 -13.24
CA PHE A 160 8.88 5.02 -14.23
C PHE A 160 10.26 5.04 -13.58
N ALA A 161 10.44 5.79 -12.49
CA ALA A 161 11.69 5.83 -11.74
C ALA A 161 12.08 4.45 -11.21
N TRP A 162 11.11 3.68 -10.68
CA TRP A 162 11.38 2.33 -10.17
C TRP A 162 11.76 1.36 -11.29
N PHE A 163 11.01 1.34 -12.40
CA PHE A 163 11.35 0.51 -13.56
C PHE A 163 12.73 0.85 -14.14
N MET A 164 13.06 2.13 -14.27
CA MET A 164 14.38 2.57 -14.74
C MET A 164 15.50 2.07 -13.82
N ARG A 165 15.32 2.17 -12.49
CA ARG A 165 16.28 1.65 -11.52
C ARG A 165 16.49 0.16 -11.70
N GLU A 166 15.42 -0.63 -11.70
CA GLU A 166 15.48 -2.09 -11.80
C GLU A 166 16.07 -2.55 -13.14
N PHE A 167 15.59 -1.97 -14.23
CA PHE A 167 16.04 -2.32 -15.58
C PHE A 167 17.55 -2.11 -15.75
N TRP A 168 18.03 -0.91 -15.48
CA TRP A 168 19.44 -0.59 -15.68
C TRP A 168 20.35 -1.28 -14.66
N ALA A 169 19.94 -1.43 -13.41
CA ALA A 169 20.71 -2.13 -12.40
C ALA A 169 20.89 -3.62 -12.77
N ARG A 170 19.85 -4.27 -13.26
CA ARG A 170 19.93 -5.66 -13.73
C ARG A 170 20.76 -5.80 -14.98
N LEU A 171 20.56 -4.93 -15.97
CA LEU A 171 21.34 -4.95 -17.21
C LEU A 171 22.84 -4.77 -16.94
N LEU A 172 23.22 -3.78 -16.15
CA LEU A 172 24.62 -3.47 -15.84
C LEU A 172 25.28 -4.50 -14.90
N SER A 173 24.48 -5.20 -14.09
CA SER A 173 25.01 -6.19 -13.16
C SER A 173 25.49 -7.48 -13.84
N GLY A 174 24.96 -7.80 -15.02
CA GLY A 174 25.24 -9.08 -15.68
C GLY A 174 24.96 -10.28 -14.74
N GLY A 175 23.95 -10.16 -13.85
CA GLY A 175 23.58 -11.18 -12.88
C GLY A 175 24.44 -11.23 -11.60
N ARG A 176 25.38 -10.30 -11.41
CA ARG A 176 26.25 -10.25 -10.22
C ARG A 176 25.58 -9.45 -9.10
N PRO A 177 25.23 -10.06 -7.93
CA PRO A 177 24.47 -9.39 -6.85
C PRO A 177 25.16 -8.13 -6.31
N SER A 178 26.49 -8.17 -6.13
CA SER A 178 27.26 -7.02 -5.61
C SER A 178 27.29 -5.84 -6.58
N VAL A 179 27.31 -6.11 -7.90
CA VAL A 179 27.25 -5.07 -8.93
C VAL A 179 25.84 -4.52 -9.01
N TYR A 180 24.82 -5.39 -8.96
CA TYR A 180 23.41 -4.98 -8.90
C TYR A 180 23.15 -4.01 -7.74
N ALA A 181 23.58 -4.34 -6.53
CA ALA A 181 23.37 -3.49 -5.36
C ALA A 181 23.95 -2.08 -5.56
N LYS A 182 25.21 -1.99 -6.09
CA LYS A 182 25.86 -0.71 -6.36
C LYS A 182 25.17 0.07 -7.48
N ALA A 183 24.84 -0.62 -8.59
CA ALA A 183 24.15 -0.01 -9.73
C ALA A 183 22.75 0.47 -9.33
N SER A 184 21.99 -0.34 -8.59
CA SER A 184 20.67 0.02 -8.08
C SER A 184 20.73 1.25 -7.17
N THR A 185 21.74 1.33 -6.30
CA THR A 185 21.94 2.52 -5.45
C THR A 185 22.24 3.77 -6.29
N LEU A 186 23.18 3.67 -7.22
CA LEU A 186 23.58 4.82 -8.06
C LEU A 186 22.41 5.30 -8.92
N ILE A 187 21.77 4.37 -9.63
CA ILE A 187 20.64 4.69 -10.52
C ILE A 187 19.46 5.19 -9.68
N GLY A 188 19.21 4.60 -8.51
CA GLY A 188 18.18 5.05 -7.59
C GLY A 188 18.33 6.53 -7.24
N TRP A 189 19.52 7.00 -6.94
CA TRP A 189 19.80 8.42 -6.69
C TRP A 189 19.60 9.28 -7.94
N LEU A 190 19.93 8.80 -9.13
CA LEU A 190 19.75 9.53 -10.39
C LEU A 190 18.27 9.69 -10.76
N VAL A 191 17.45 8.65 -10.57
CA VAL A 191 16.03 8.67 -10.94
C VAL A 191 15.11 9.16 -9.82
N PHE A 192 15.58 9.18 -8.57
CA PHE A 192 14.82 9.61 -7.40
C PHE A 192 14.08 10.94 -7.57
N PRO A 193 14.67 12.00 -8.17
CA PRO A 193 13.95 13.27 -8.32
C PRO A 193 12.72 13.18 -9.23
N MET A 194 12.67 12.20 -10.13
CA MET A 194 11.55 12.05 -11.08
C MET A 194 10.21 11.86 -10.38
N ARG A 195 10.19 11.17 -9.23
CA ARG A 195 8.97 10.92 -8.46
C ARG A 195 8.20 12.19 -8.07
N TYR A 196 8.91 13.33 -7.92
CA TYR A 196 8.26 14.61 -7.60
C TYR A 196 7.41 15.16 -8.75
N ALA A 197 7.59 14.65 -9.98
CA ALA A 197 6.73 15.01 -11.11
C ALA A 197 5.27 14.55 -10.86
N ASP A 198 5.03 13.55 -10.02
CA ASP A 198 3.68 13.10 -9.69
C ASP A 198 2.82 14.20 -9.07
N HIS A 199 3.41 15.18 -8.37
CA HIS A 199 2.68 16.35 -7.86
C HIS A 199 2.00 17.19 -8.96
N PHE A 200 2.57 17.18 -10.16
CA PHE A 200 2.03 17.89 -11.32
C PHE A 200 1.15 16.95 -12.16
N LEU A 201 1.58 15.71 -12.31
CA LEU A 201 0.90 14.69 -13.12
C LEU A 201 -0.44 14.28 -12.52
N GLU A 202 -0.61 14.24 -11.21
CA GLU A 202 -1.87 13.90 -10.54
C GLU A 202 -3.09 14.69 -11.01
N LYS A 203 -2.87 15.87 -11.61
CA LYS A 203 -3.91 16.76 -12.12
C LYS A 203 -4.36 16.41 -13.54
N LEU A 204 -3.62 15.55 -14.23
CA LEU A 204 -3.94 15.17 -15.60
C LEU A 204 -4.96 14.02 -15.64
N PRO A 205 -5.87 14.02 -16.62
CA PRO A 205 -6.84 12.93 -16.76
C PRO A 205 -6.16 11.61 -17.21
N HIS A 206 -6.80 10.49 -16.91
CA HIS A 206 -6.42 9.13 -17.34
C HIS A 206 -5.07 8.59 -16.86
N LEU A 207 -4.41 9.23 -15.93
CA LEU A 207 -3.12 8.76 -15.41
C LEU A 207 -3.20 7.44 -14.64
N HIS A 208 -4.38 7.01 -14.22
CA HIS A 208 -4.59 5.68 -13.63
C HIS A 208 -4.17 4.54 -14.57
N THR A 209 -4.08 4.78 -15.87
CA THR A 209 -3.64 3.78 -16.87
C THR A 209 -2.16 3.45 -16.78
N ILE A 210 -1.36 4.30 -16.16
CA ILE A 210 0.09 4.13 -15.96
C ILE A 210 0.52 4.36 -14.50
N ALA A 211 -0.41 4.32 -13.57
CA ALA A 211 -0.13 4.48 -12.14
C ALA A 211 0.67 3.30 -11.56
N SER A 212 1.47 3.57 -10.54
CA SER A 212 2.16 2.54 -9.78
C SER A 212 1.17 1.68 -9.00
N SER A 213 0.26 2.31 -8.29
CA SER A 213 -0.79 1.65 -7.52
C SER A 213 -2.08 2.45 -7.50
N CYS A 214 -3.18 1.76 -7.25
CA CYS A 214 -4.52 2.33 -7.12
C CYS A 214 -5.06 2.09 -5.72
N TYR A 215 -6.02 2.91 -5.32
CA TYR A 215 -6.79 2.74 -4.09
C TYR A 215 -8.27 2.62 -4.38
N TYR A 216 -8.98 2.05 -3.41
CA TYR A 216 -10.44 1.94 -3.38
C TYR A 216 -10.95 2.28 -1.97
N LEU A 217 -11.98 3.10 -1.90
CA LEU A 217 -12.75 3.41 -0.71
C LEU A 217 -14.21 3.06 -0.97
N GLY A 218 -14.78 2.21 -0.15
CA GLY A 218 -16.16 1.78 -0.26
C GLY A 218 -16.87 1.75 1.08
N ARG A 219 -18.19 1.58 1.04
CA ARG A 219 -19.07 1.48 2.21
C ARG A 219 -19.90 0.22 2.14
N LYS A 220 -20.01 -0.50 3.26
CA LYS A 220 -20.94 -1.63 3.39
C LYS A 220 -22.39 -1.09 3.42
N GLU A 221 -23.29 -1.73 2.66
CA GLU A 221 -24.71 -1.36 2.68
C GLU A 221 -25.29 -1.34 4.10
N GLN A 222 -26.24 -0.44 4.30
CA GLN A 222 -27.04 -0.40 5.54
C GLN A 222 -28.23 -1.35 5.33
N SER A 223 -28.07 -2.60 5.73
CA SER A 223 -29.17 -3.59 5.71
C SER A 223 -29.83 -3.67 7.08
#